data_21eef6ca8e38ce3efd4c04377a364ef1
#
_entry.id   21eef6ca8e38ce3efd4c04377a364ef1
#
_cell.length_a   1.000
_cell.length_b   1.000
_cell.length_c   1.000
_cell.angle_alpha   90.00
_cell.angle_beta   90.00
_cell.angle_gamma   90.00
#
_symmetry.space_group_name_H-M   'P 1'
#
loop_
_entity.id
_entity.type
_entity.pdbx_description
1 polymer ?
#
loop_
_entity_poly.entity_id
_entity_poly.type
_entity_poly.pdbx_seq_one_letter_code
_entity_poly.pdbx_strand_id
1 'polypeptide(L)'
;MPAVNHDRYDDLYLRKILRDSKTIAMVGASANWNRPSYFAMKYLLDRRYKVIPVNPAAVGQEIMGQKVYASLDELPRKADMVDIFRNSEAAGPITDEAIRHGAKVVWMQLGVRNEEAAKRAEAAGLKVVMNRCPKIEHSRLAGTIEWHGIASGVISSKKRAL
;
A
#
# COMPACT_ATOMS: atom_id res chain seq x y z
N MET A 1 8.32 15.03 -18.05
CA MET A 1 7.45 13.89 -17.69
C MET A 1 6.02 14.36 -17.56
N PRO A 2 5.07 13.73 -18.22
CA PRO A 2 3.67 14.09 -18.00
C PRO A 2 3.28 13.78 -16.56
N ALA A 3 2.42 14.62 -15.99
CA ALA A 3 1.86 14.41 -14.67
C ALA A 3 1.03 13.13 -14.64
N VAL A 4 1.03 12.44 -13.51
CA VAL A 4 0.21 11.26 -13.33
C VAL A 4 -1.27 11.66 -13.28
N ASN A 5 -2.09 10.97 -14.05
CA ASN A 5 -3.54 11.16 -14.00
C ASN A 5 -4.10 10.31 -12.84
N HIS A 6 -4.50 10.96 -11.76
CA HIS A 6 -5.02 10.28 -10.59
C HIS A 6 -6.48 9.80 -10.70
N ASP A 7 -7.14 10.12 -11.80
CA ASP A 7 -8.47 9.57 -12.08
C ASP A 7 -8.39 8.23 -12.80
N ARG A 8 -7.30 8.01 -13.52
CA ARG A 8 -7.08 6.78 -14.28
C ARG A 8 -5.60 6.41 -14.30
N TYR A 9 -5.25 5.31 -13.65
CA TYR A 9 -3.87 4.83 -13.61
C TYR A 9 -3.58 3.86 -14.75
N ASP A 10 -2.40 4.01 -15.33
CA ASP A 10 -1.84 3.05 -16.26
C ASP A 10 -1.47 1.76 -15.51
N ASP A 11 -1.78 0.61 -16.07
CA ASP A 11 -1.45 -0.69 -15.47
C ASP A 11 0.05 -0.87 -15.27
N LEU A 12 0.89 -0.34 -16.16
CA LEU A 12 2.34 -0.39 -16.00
C LEU A 12 2.81 0.40 -14.77
N TYR A 13 2.20 1.53 -14.52
CA TYR A 13 2.50 2.36 -13.34
C TYR A 13 2.17 1.61 -12.05
N LEU A 14 0.97 1.06 -11.96
CA LEU A 14 0.55 0.30 -10.77
C LEU A 14 1.37 -0.98 -10.58
N ARG A 15 1.62 -1.70 -11.67
CA ARG A 15 2.39 -2.94 -11.65
C ARG A 15 3.81 -2.71 -11.14
N LYS A 16 4.46 -1.66 -11.60
CA LYS A 16 5.80 -1.31 -11.16
C LYS A 16 5.83 -0.97 -9.67
N ILE A 17 4.88 -0.18 -9.20
CA ILE A 17 4.75 0.15 -7.78
C ILE A 17 4.60 -1.11 -6.94
N LEU A 18 3.67 -1.99 -7.31
CA LEU A 18 3.38 -3.21 -6.55
C LEU A 18 4.52 -4.22 -6.58
N ARG A 19 5.26 -4.27 -7.67
CA ARG A 19 6.41 -5.16 -7.79
C ARG A 19 7.63 -4.65 -7.02
N ASP A 20 7.89 -3.36 -7.05
CA ASP A 20 9.08 -2.76 -6.46
C ASP A 20 8.93 -2.51 -4.96
N SER A 21 7.71 -2.42 -4.46
CA SER A 21 7.44 -2.25 -3.02
C SER A 21 7.49 -3.61 -2.33
N LYS A 22 8.37 -3.74 -1.32
CA LYS A 22 8.52 -4.99 -0.56
C LYS A 22 8.01 -4.86 0.87
N THR A 23 8.20 -3.71 1.47
CA THR A 23 7.74 -3.39 2.82
C THR A 23 6.66 -2.32 2.74
N ILE A 24 5.51 -2.61 3.31
CA ILE A 24 4.35 -1.73 3.32
C ILE A 24 4.02 -1.36 4.76
N ALA A 25 3.98 -0.06 5.07
CA ALA A 25 3.42 0.43 6.32
C ALA A 25 1.94 0.71 6.11
N MET A 26 1.09 -0.01 6.82
CA MET A 26 -0.36 0.14 6.72
C MET A 26 -0.86 1.02 7.85
N VAL A 27 -1.15 2.28 7.54
CA VAL A 27 -1.59 3.28 8.52
C VAL A 27 -3.11 3.22 8.67
N GLY A 28 -3.57 3.05 9.89
CA GLY A 28 -4.99 2.82 10.19
C GLY A 28 -5.36 1.35 10.19
N ALA A 29 -4.38 0.46 10.29
CA ALA A 29 -4.61 -0.98 10.38
C ALA A 29 -5.43 -1.34 11.62
N SER A 30 -6.33 -2.30 11.47
CA SER A 30 -7.23 -2.75 12.54
C SER A 30 -7.10 -4.26 12.76
N ALA A 31 -7.12 -4.66 14.02
CA ALA A 31 -7.20 -6.07 14.40
C ALA A 31 -8.61 -6.65 14.21
N ASN A 32 -9.60 -5.81 13.95
CA ASN A 32 -10.96 -6.24 13.71
C ASN A 32 -11.08 -6.94 12.34
N TRP A 33 -11.38 -8.24 12.37
CA TRP A 33 -11.39 -9.09 11.20
C TRP A 33 -12.38 -8.67 10.10
N ASN A 34 -13.41 -7.88 10.43
CA ASN A 34 -14.39 -7.43 9.44
C ASN A 34 -14.07 -6.04 8.85
N ARG A 35 -12.92 -5.46 9.19
CA ARG A 35 -12.48 -4.18 8.60
C ARG A 35 -11.73 -4.40 7.29
N PRO A 36 -11.90 -3.49 6.32
CA PRO A 36 -11.18 -3.60 5.04
C PRO A 36 -9.66 -3.71 5.17
N SER A 37 -9.06 -3.00 6.13
CA SER A 37 -7.61 -3.07 6.36
C SER A 37 -7.16 -4.46 6.76
N TYR A 38 -7.96 -5.20 7.51
CA TYR A 38 -7.65 -6.57 7.90
C TYR A 38 -7.55 -7.50 6.68
N PHE A 39 -8.53 -7.44 5.80
CA PHE A 39 -8.52 -8.25 4.56
C PHE A 39 -7.36 -7.89 3.64
N ALA A 40 -7.10 -6.59 3.49
CA ALA A 40 -6.00 -6.13 2.66
C ALA A 40 -4.65 -6.58 3.22
N MET A 41 -4.47 -6.47 4.53
CA MET A 41 -3.24 -6.90 5.20
C MET A 41 -3.02 -8.39 5.03
N LYS A 42 -4.07 -9.20 5.27
CA LYS A 42 -3.98 -10.64 5.09
C LYS A 42 -3.57 -11.01 3.67
N TYR A 43 -4.21 -10.41 2.69
CA TYR A 43 -3.90 -10.66 1.28
C TYR A 43 -2.44 -10.33 0.97
N LEU A 44 -1.97 -9.16 1.39
CA LEU A 44 -0.61 -8.71 1.10
C LEU A 44 0.44 -9.59 1.79
N LEU A 45 0.21 -9.98 3.04
CA LEU A 45 1.08 -10.92 3.74
C LEU A 45 1.15 -12.27 3.02
N ASP A 46 0.00 -12.77 2.55
CA ASP A 46 -0.05 -14.02 1.78
C ASP A 46 0.70 -13.91 0.45
N ARG A 47 0.85 -12.72 -0.07
CA ARG A 47 1.60 -12.43 -1.31
C ARG A 47 3.07 -12.09 -1.05
N ARG A 48 3.56 -12.37 0.17
CA ARG A 48 4.95 -12.19 0.59
C ARG A 48 5.41 -10.74 0.75
N TYR A 49 4.48 -9.80 0.84
CA TYR A 49 4.83 -8.46 1.30
C TYR A 49 5.12 -8.50 2.79
N LYS A 50 6.06 -7.68 3.23
CA LYS A 50 6.19 -7.37 4.63
C LYS A 50 5.25 -6.22 4.93
N VAL A 51 4.26 -6.44 5.78
CA VAL A 51 3.29 -5.42 6.15
C VAL A 51 3.44 -5.10 7.63
N ILE A 52 3.68 -3.83 7.92
CA ILE A 52 3.85 -3.32 9.28
C ILE A 52 2.63 -2.47 9.61
N PRO A 53 1.80 -2.91 10.57
CA PRO A 53 0.62 -2.13 10.95
C PRO A 53 1.01 -0.90 11.78
N VAL A 54 0.41 0.23 11.45
CA VAL A 54 0.61 1.50 12.16
C VAL A 54 -0.75 2.03 12.59
N ASN A 55 -0.96 2.16 13.90
CA ASN A 55 -2.18 2.73 14.45
C ASN A 55 -1.93 3.14 15.90
N PRO A 56 -1.95 4.44 16.24
CA PRO A 56 -1.71 4.88 17.61
C PRO A 56 -2.73 4.34 18.62
N ALA A 57 -3.94 4.02 18.18
CA ALA A 57 -4.98 3.47 19.06
C ALA A 57 -4.80 1.98 19.36
N ALA A 58 -3.91 1.29 18.64
CA ALA A 58 -3.72 -0.16 18.78
C ALA A 58 -2.29 -0.54 19.18
N VAL A 59 -1.51 0.40 19.64
CA VAL A 59 -0.14 0.15 20.12
C VAL A 59 -0.13 -0.88 21.25
N GLY A 60 0.82 -1.81 21.18
CA GLY A 60 0.93 -2.90 22.14
C GLY A 60 0.16 -4.15 21.73
N GLN A 61 -0.63 -4.07 20.68
CA GLN A 61 -1.32 -5.22 20.10
C GLN A 61 -0.51 -5.80 18.94
N GLU A 62 -0.92 -6.98 18.49
CA GLU A 62 -0.42 -7.59 17.27
C GLU A 62 -1.58 -7.83 16.31
N ILE A 63 -1.32 -7.68 15.03
CA ILE A 63 -2.28 -8.02 13.97
C ILE A 63 -1.61 -9.08 13.09
N MET A 64 -2.17 -10.28 13.05
CA MET A 64 -1.62 -11.41 12.30
C MET A 64 -0.12 -11.62 12.58
N GLY A 65 0.26 -11.55 13.85
CA GLY A 65 1.65 -11.73 14.30
C GLY A 65 2.56 -10.53 14.08
N GLN A 66 2.04 -9.43 13.56
CA GLN A 66 2.82 -8.21 13.32
C GLN A 66 2.56 -7.19 14.43
N LYS A 67 3.61 -6.70 15.05
CA LYS A 67 3.54 -5.67 16.08
C LYS A 67 3.00 -4.36 15.51
N VAL A 68 2.10 -3.72 16.25
CA VAL A 68 1.52 -2.42 15.87
C VAL A 68 2.38 -1.29 16.41
N TYR A 69 2.74 -0.35 15.54
CA TYR A 69 3.51 0.85 15.89
C TYR A 69 2.60 2.08 15.90
N ALA A 70 2.97 3.08 16.69
CA ALA A 70 2.17 4.30 16.82
C ALA A 70 2.29 5.21 15.58
N SER A 71 3.47 5.26 14.97
CA SER A 71 3.76 6.16 13.86
C SER A 71 4.82 5.59 12.95
N LEU A 72 4.99 6.20 11.78
CA LEU A 72 6.05 5.82 10.84
C LEU A 72 7.45 6.05 11.42
N ASP A 73 7.60 7.06 12.28
CA ASP A 73 8.89 7.38 12.89
C ASP A 73 9.40 6.27 13.81
N GLU A 74 8.50 5.42 14.32
CA GLU A 74 8.86 4.32 15.23
C GLU A 74 9.17 3.01 14.53
N LEU A 75 9.05 2.94 13.22
CA LEU A 75 9.25 1.69 12.48
C LEU A 75 10.71 1.21 12.57
N PRO A 76 10.92 -0.12 12.73
CA PRO A 76 12.26 -0.69 12.84
C PRO A 76 13.03 -0.70 11.51
N ARG A 77 12.34 -0.44 10.41
CA ARG A 77 12.90 -0.42 9.06
C ARG A 77 12.13 0.54 8.19
N LYS A 78 12.74 0.94 7.09
CA LYS A 78 12.09 1.78 6.11
C LYS A 78 11.00 1.02 5.37
N ALA A 79 9.81 1.63 5.24
CA ALA A 79 8.76 1.14 4.39
C ALA A 79 8.92 1.73 2.99
N ASP A 80 8.75 0.89 1.98
CA ASP A 80 8.76 1.36 0.58
C ASP A 80 7.47 2.08 0.25
N MET A 81 6.35 1.55 0.73
CA MET A 81 5.01 2.08 0.51
C MET A 81 4.32 2.37 1.83
N VAL A 82 3.63 3.49 1.89
CA VAL A 82 2.71 3.83 2.99
C VAL A 82 1.29 3.72 2.45
N ASP A 83 0.54 2.73 2.94
CA ASP A 83 -0.85 2.46 2.55
C ASP A 83 -1.79 3.05 3.60
N ILE A 84 -2.63 4.01 3.20
CA ILE A 84 -3.39 4.85 4.11
C ILE A 84 -4.85 4.40 4.19
N PHE A 85 -5.22 3.81 5.31
CA PHE A 85 -6.59 3.43 5.67
C PHE A 85 -7.22 4.44 6.64
N ARG A 86 -7.08 5.71 6.33
CA ARG A 86 -7.68 6.81 7.09
C ARG A 86 -8.47 7.69 6.11
N ASN A 87 -9.25 8.64 6.64
CA ASN A 87 -10.00 9.54 5.77
C ASN A 87 -9.09 10.48 4.96
N SER A 88 -9.66 11.15 3.98
CA SER A 88 -8.90 12.02 3.06
C SER A 88 -8.22 13.19 3.77
N GLU A 89 -8.82 13.73 4.80
CA GLU A 89 -8.22 14.81 5.59
C GLU A 89 -6.99 14.32 6.35
N ALA A 90 -7.12 13.18 7.03
CA ALA A 90 -6.00 12.57 7.76
C ALA A 90 -4.86 12.15 6.84
N ALA A 91 -5.14 11.88 5.58
CA ALA A 91 -4.12 11.49 4.61
C ALA A 91 -3.08 12.58 4.38
N GLY A 92 -3.42 13.86 4.57
CA GLY A 92 -2.48 14.96 4.43
C GLY A 92 -1.28 14.85 5.36
N PRO A 93 -1.48 14.90 6.69
CA PRO A 93 -0.38 14.73 7.66
C PRO A 93 0.35 13.41 7.53
N ILE A 94 -0.37 12.32 7.24
CA ILE A 94 0.25 11.00 7.06
C ILE A 94 1.18 11.00 5.85
N THR A 95 0.79 11.66 4.77
CA THR A 95 1.64 11.81 3.59
C THR A 95 2.91 12.60 3.92
N ASP A 96 2.81 13.67 4.68
CA ASP A 96 3.97 14.44 5.11
C ASP A 96 4.91 13.58 5.97
N GLU A 97 4.36 12.75 6.83
CA GLU A 97 5.13 11.80 7.63
C GLU A 97 5.83 10.75 6.73
N ALA A 98 5.15 10.26 5.70
CA ALA A 98 5.72 9.33 4.73
C ALA A 98 6.90 9.95 3.97
N ILE A 99 6.80 11.23 3.61
CA ILE A 99 7.88 11.96 2.96
C ILE A 99 9.10 12.03 3.89
N ARG A 100 8.91 12.41 5.16
CA ARG A 100 9.99 12.47 6.15
C ARG A 100 10.61 11.09 6.40
N HIS A 101 9.78 10.06 6.43
CA HIS A 101 10.23 8.68 6.61
C HIS A 101 11.12 8.20 5.47
N GLY A 102 10.95 8.76 4.28
CA GLY A 102 11.69 8.35 3.09
C GLY A 102 11.03 7.20 2.34
N ALA A 103 9.72 7.07 2.43
CA ALA A 103 8.97 6.13 1.60
C ALA A 103 9.10 6.51 0.13
N LYS A 104 8.89 5.54 -0.75
CA LYS A 104 8.92 5.74 -2.20
C LYS A 104 7.53 5.93 -2.78
N VAL A 105 6.51 5.45 -2.08
CA VAL A 105 5.13 5.44 -2.54
C VAL A 105 4.20 5.81 -1.40
N VAL A 106 3.21 6.65 -1.70
CA VAL A 106 2.04 6.88 -0.86
C VAL A 106 0.84 6.31 -1.60
N TRP A 107 0.12 5.41 -0.94
CA TRP A 107 -1.07 4.77 -1.51
C TRP A 107 -2.27 5.09 -0.64
N MET A 108 -3.22 5.82 -1.20
CA MET A 108 -4.46 6.18 -0.52
C MET A 108 -5.56 5.19 -0.93
N GLN A 109 -6.15 4.56 0.08
CA GLN A 109 -7.13 3.49 -0.08
C GLN A 109 -8.41 3.97 -0.78
N LEU A 110 -9.28 3.03 -1.18
CA LEU A 110 -10.59 3.36 -1.75
C LEU A 110 -11.33 4.38 -0.89
N GLY A 111 -11.83 5.44 -1.52
CA GLY A 111 -12.51 6.54 -0.85
C GLY A 111 -11.56 7.57 -0.24
N VAL A 112 -10.26 7.35 -0.29
CA VAL A 112 -9.27 8.28 0.25
C VAL A 112 -8.59 9.03 -0.89
N ARG A 113 -8.71 10.35 -0.89
CA ARG A 113 -8.17 11.18 -1.93
C ARG A 113 -7.78 12.55 -1.36
N ASN A 114 -6.55 12.99 -1.60
CA ASN A 114 -6.05 14.27 -1.13
C ASN A 114 -5.04 14.81 -2.16
N GLU A 115 -5.52 15.68 -3.05
CA GLU A 115 -4.71 16.21 -4.15
C GLU A 115 -3.56 17.09 -3.67
N GLU A 116 -3.75 17.86 -2.62
CA GLU A 116 -2.69 18.70 -2.05
C GLU A 116 -1.55 17.85 -1.52
N ALA A 117 -1.88 16.79 -0.77
CA ALA A 117 -0.88 15.85 -0.27
C ALA A 117 -0.16 15.12 -1.40
N ALA A 118 -0.90 14.73 -2.44
CA ALA A 118 -0.33 14.07 -3.62
C ALA A 118 0.71 14.96 -4.30
N LYS A 119 0.41 16.24 -4.46
CA LYS A 119 1.36 17.20 -5.05
C LYS A 119 2.63 17.32 -4.23
N ARG A 120 2.51 17.39 -2.90
CA ARG A 120 3.68 17.46 -2.02
C ARG A 120 4.53 16.20 -2.11
N ALA A 121 3.89 15.03 -2.12
CA ALA A 121 4.60 13.75 -2.23
C ALA A 121 5.33 13.65 -3.58
N GLU A 122 4.66 13.98 -4.67
CA GLU A 122 5.25 13.93 -6.00
C GLU A 122 6.40 14.94 -6.15
N ALA A 123 6.25 16.14 -5.58
CA ALA A 123 7.34 17.12 -5.55
C ALA A 123 8.56 16.63 -4.77
N ALA A 124 8.35 15.77 -3.78
CA ALA A 124 9.42 15.14 -3.00
C ALA A 124 9.98 13.86 -3.66
N GLY A 125 9.49 13.51 -4.85
CA GLY A 125 9.98 12.35 -5.61
C GLY A 125 9.24 11.04 -5.33
N LEU A 126 8.17 11.05 -4.55
CA LEU A 126 7.36 9.87 -4.30
C LEU A 126 6.37 9.63 -5.45
N LYS A 127 6.00 8.38 -5.65
CA LYS A 127 4.85 8.02 -6.46
C LYS A 127 3.60 8.02 -5.60
N VAL A 128 2.46 8.38 -6.19
CA VAL A 128 1.19 8.47 -5.46
C VAL A 128 0.11 7.69 -6.21
N VAL A 129 -0.67 6.93 -5.45
CA VAL A 129 -1.91 6.30 -5.92
C VAL A 129 -3.01 6.72 -4.98
N MET A 130 -4.15 7.15 -5.51
CA MET A 130 -5.31 7.56 -4.70
C MET A 130 -6.55 6.78 -5.10
N ASN A 131 -7.43 6.53 -4.13
CA ASN A 131 -8.73 5.90 -4.34
C ASN A 131 -8.61 4.53 -5.01
N ARG A 132 -7.66 3.72 -4.55
CA ARG A 132 -7.46 2.34 -5.03
C ARG A 132 -7.14 1.42 -3.84
N CYS A 133 -7.39 0.13 -4.01
CA CYS A 133 -7.04 -0.88 -3.01
C CYS A 133 -5.86 -1.72 -3.53
N PRO A 134 -4.74 -1.80 -2.80
CA PRO A 134 -3.59 -2.59 -3.25
C PRO A 134 -3.95 -4.06 -3.47
N LYS A 135 -4.82 -4.61 -2.64
CA LYS A 135 -5.31 -5.98 -2.78
C LYS A 135 -6.02 -6.17 -4.12
N ILE A 136 -6.94 -5.27 -4.46
CA ILE A 136 -7.72 -5.35 -5.70
C ILE A 136 -6.81 -5.19 -6.91
N GLU A 137 -5.95 -4.19 -6.89
CA GLU A 137 -5.05 -3.92 -8.02
C GLU A 137 -4.02 -5.04 -8.20
N HIS A 138 -3.45 -5.54 -7.10
CA HIS A 138 -2.53 -6.68 -7.17
C HIS A 138 -3.21 -7.91 -7.74
N SER A 139 -4.41 -8.23 -7.26
CA SER A 139 -5.17 -9.39 -7.73
C SER A 139 -5.49 -9.29 -9.22
N ARG A 140 -5.85 -8.10 -9.69
CA ARG A 140 -6.16 -7.84 -11.09
C ARG A 140 -4.92 -7.97 -11.98
N LEU A 141 -3.77 -7.49 -11.52
CA LEU A 141 -2.53 -7.42 -12.30
C LEU A 141 -1.66 -8.66 -12.21
N ALA A 142 -1.75 -9.42 -11.12
CA ALA A 142 -0.90 -10.60 -10.88
C ALA A 142 -1.04 -11.65 -11.98
N GLY A 143 -2.26 -11.95 -12.40
CA GLY A 143 -2.50 -12.91 -13.49
C GLY A 143 -1.85 -12.51 -14.80
N THR A 144 -1.87 -11.22 -15.12
CA THR A 144 -1.24 -10.70 -16.34
C THR A 144 0.28 -10.81 -16.28
N ILE A 145 0.86 -10.52 -15.12
CA ILE A 145 2.32 -10.59 -14.93
C ILE A 145 2.80 -12.03 -15.06
N GLU A 146 2.09 -12.96 -14.45
CA GLU A 146 2.45 -14.37 -14.51
C GLU A 146 2.31 -14.94 -15.92
N TRP A 147 1.31 -14.51 -16.66
CA TRP A 147 1.11 -14.93 -18.04
C TRP A 147 2.30 -14.55 -18.93
N HIS A 148 2.84 -13.36 -18.73
CA HIS A 148 4.01 -12.90 -19.48
C HIS A 148 5.32 -13.53 -19.02
N GLY A 149 5.39 -13.97 -17.78
CA GLY A 149 6.60 -14.55 -17.21
C GLY A 149 6.75 -16.03 -17.47
N ILE A 150 5.65 -16.78 -17.48
CA ILE A 150 5.66 -18.23 -17.61
C ILE A 150 4.48 -18.67 -18.45
N ALA A 151 4.76 -19.13 -19.65
CA ALA A 151 3.75 -19.74 -20.51
C ALA A 151 3.41 -21.16 -20.02
N SER A 152 3.05 -21.31 -18.76
CA SER A 152 2.77 -22.61 -18.17
C SER A 152 1.42 -23.19 -18.60
N GLY A 153 0.50 -22.33 -19.07
CA GLY A 153 -0.85 -22.73 -19.42
C GLY A 153 -1.66 -23.28 -18.24
N VAL A 154 -1.12 -23.21 -17.03
CA VAL A 154 -1.79 -23.73 -15.84
C VAL A 154 -2.51 -22.61 -15.14
N ILE A 155 -3.84 -22.70 -15.11
CA ILE A 155 -4.65 -21.84 -14.26
C ILE A 155 -4.61 -22.44 -12.87
N SER A 156 -3.98 -21.73 -11.95
CA SER A 156 -3.84 -22.16 -10.57
C SER A 156 -4.58 -21.24 -9.63
N SER A 157 -5.33 -21.80 -8.71
CA SER A 157 -5.95 -21.07 -7.61
C SER A 157 -4.95 -20.73 -6.50
N LYS A 158 -3.69 -21.20 -6.61
CA LYS A 158 -2.67 -20.89 -5.63
C LYS A 158 -2.34 -19.42 -5.63
N LYS A 159 -2.15 -18.88 -4.44
CA LYS A 159 -1.71 -17.51 -4.25
C LYS A 159 -0.29 -17.35 -4.76
N ARG A 160 -0.04 -16.28 -5.49
CA ARG A 160 1.28 -16.01 -6.05
C ARG A 160 1.72 -14.59 -5.73
N ALA A 161 3.02 -14.39 -5.62
CA ALA A 161 3.62 -13.08 -5.46
C ALA A 161 3.80 -12.40 -6.82
N LEU A 162 3.84 -11.07 -6.83
CA LEU A 162 4.20 -10.28 -8.00
C LEU A 162 5.71 -10.31 -8.25
#